data_17aea873cf72610d141ba6af4aa5ef7b
#
_entry.id   17aea873cf72610d141ba6af4aa5ef7b
#
_cell.length_a   1.000
_cell.length_b   1.000
_cell.length_c   1.000
_cell.angle_alpha   90.00
_cell.angle_beta   90.00
_cell.angle_gamma   90.00
#
_symmetry.space_group_name_H-M   'P 1'
#
loop_
_entity.id
_entity.type
_entity.pdbx_description
1 polymer ?
#
loop_
_entity_poly.entity_id
_entity_poly.type
_entity_poly.pdbx_seq_one_letter_code
_entity_poly.pdbx_strand_id
1 'polypeptide(L)'
;IKILIFEDEWNTIKGSFDLANIYAFDGRLKCIAKSRSQDIDFTSWNGEYQAVFVDITLAKNTLWDGFNIVKEIEERQLIDLHKVVVMTGNSKVEEKLNEMGIDTDVVKIMYKPIAFNALADQLRRILNQ
;
A
#
# COMPACT_ATOMS: atom_id res chain seq x y z
N ILE A 1 14.61 2.20 4.75
CA ILE A 1 13.16 2.44 4.73
C ILE A 1 12.47 1.27 4.03
N LYS A 2 11.68 0.52 4.78
CA LYS A 2 10.99 -0.64 4.23
C LYS A 2 9.55 -0.28 3.85
N ILE A 3 9.19 -0.59 2.61
CA ILE A 3 7.85 -0.40 2.06
C ILE A 3 7.28 -1.77 1.72
N LEU A 4 6.16 -2.13 2.33
CA LEU A 4 5.45 -3.36 2.03
C LEU A 4 4.41 -3.11 0.95
N ILE A 5 4.37 -3.95 -0.08
CA ILE A 5 3.47 -3.76 -1.22
C ILE A 5 2.76 -5.08 -1.50
N PHE A 6 1.44 -5.07 -1.36
CA PHE A 6 0.59 -6.18 -1.77
C PHE A 6 0.13 -5.93 -3.20
N GLU A 7 0.76 -6.60 -4.16
CA GLU A 7 0.50 -6.43 -5.59
C GLU A 7 0.92 -7.69 -6.36
N ASP A 8 0.01 -8.28 -7.11
CA ASP A 8 0.28 -9.46 -7.91
C ASP A 8 0.94 -9.15 -9.25
N GLU A 9 0.77 -7.93 -9.75
CA GLU A 9 1.39 -7.47 -10.99
C GLU A 9 2.55 -6.50 -10.72
N TRP A 10 3.42 -6.86 -9.77
CA TRP A 10 4.52 -6.02 -9.34
C TRP A 10 5.38 -5.52 -10.50
N ASN A 11 5.63 -6.38 -11.51
CA ASN A 11 6.46 -6.00 -12.66
C ASN A 11 5.88 -4.83 -13.46
N THR A 12 4.58 -4.59 -13.40
CA THR A 12 3.94 -3.47 -14.12
C THR A 12 4.07 -2.14 -13.38
N ILE A 13 4.22 -2.16 -12.05
CA ILE A 13 4.31 -0.93 -11.26
C ILE A 13 5.68 -0.69 -10.65
N LYS A 14 6.57 -1.70 -10.69
CA LYS A 14 7.91 -1.63 -10.10
C LYS A 14 8.71 -0.42 -10.61
N GLY A 15 8.59 -0.10 -11.90
CA GLY A 15 9.31 1.04 -12.48
C GLY A 15 8.99 2.36 -11.80
N SER A 16 7.73 2.59 -11.44
CA SER A 16 7.33 3.81 -10.74
C SER A 16 7.96 3.89 -9.34
N PHE A 17 8.04 2.77 -8.61
CA PHE A 17 8.71 2.72 -7.31
C PHE A 17 10.22 2.91 -7.45
N ASP A 18 10.84 2.30 -8.46
CA ASP A 18 12.28 2.46 -8.71
C ASP A 18 12.63 3.91 -9.03
N LEU A 19 11.85 4.56 -9.89
CA LEU A 19 12.07 5.98 -10.24
C LEU A 19 11.86 6.89 -9.04
N ALA A 20 10.82 6.68 -8.26
CA ALA A 20 10.57 7.46 -7.03
C ALA A 20 11.73 7.29 -6.04
N ASN A 21 12.25 6.08 -5.91
CA ASN A 21 13.37 5.78 -5.03
C ASN A 21 14.64 6.55 -5.44
N ILE A 22 14.99 6.49 -6.72
CA ILE A 22 16.16 7.18 -7.25
C ILE A 22 15.99 8.70 -7.16
N TYR A 23 14.83 9.19 -7.58
CA TYR A 23 14.56 10.62 -7.74
C TYR A 23 14.41 11.35 -6.40
N ALA A 24 13.77 10.73 -5.41
CA ALA A 24 13.35 11.42 -4.20
C ALA A 24 13.98 10.87 -2.91
N PHE A 25 14.54 9.66 -2.93
CA PHE A 25 14.98 8.98 -1.70
C PHE A 25 16.42 8.44 -1.76
N ASP A 26 17.17 8.79 -2.79
CA ASP A 26 18.59 8.40 -2.95
C ASP A 26 18.82 6.89 -2.83
N GLY A 27 17.87 6.08 -3.30
CA GLY A 27 17.96 4.63 -3.25
C GLY A 27 17.69 4.02 -1.87
N ARG A 28 17.21 4.78 -0.92
CA ARG A 28 17.00 4.32 0.48
C ARG A 28 15.75 3.49 0.70
N LEU A 29 14.85 3.43 -0.28
CA LEU A 29 13.64 2.61 -0.16
C LEU A 29 13.96 1.15 -0.43
N LYS A 30 13.48 0.27 0.44
CA LYS A 30 13.50 -1.16 0.23
C LYS A 30 12.06 -1.63 0.03
N CYS A 31 11.70 -1.97 -1.19
CA CYS A 31 10.36 -2.42 -1.54
C CYS A 31 10.26 -3.92 -1.39
N ILE A 32 9.26 -4.38 -0.63
CA ILE A 32 8.98 -5.78 -0.38
C ILE A 32 7.60 -6.06 -0.97
N ALA A 33 7.57 -6.72 -2.13
CA ALA A 33 6.32 -6.99 -2.85
C ALA A 33 5.86 -8.42 -2.57
N LYS A 34 4.59 -8.56 -2.23
CA LYS A 34 3.93 -9.86 -2.01
C LYS A 34 2.64 -9.91 -2.81
N SER A 35 2.40 -11.03 -3.48
CA SER A 35 1.19 -11.20 -4.30
C SER A 35 0.00 -11.75 -3.51
N ARG A 36 0.21 -12.23 -2.29
CA ARG A 36 -0.83 -12.86 -1.48
C ARG A 36 -0.71 -12.43 -0.02
N SER A 37 -1.85 -12.29 0.66
CA SER A 37 -1.89 -11.89 2.07
C SER A 37 -1.18 -12.90 2.97
N GLN A 38 -1.29 -14.20 2.67
CA GLN A 38 -0.71 -15.26 3.50
C GLN A 38 0.82 -15.33 3.44
N ASP A 39 1.44 -14.56 2.55
CA ASP A 39 2.92 -14.51 2.45
C ASP A 39 3.55 -13.55 3.47
N ILE A 40 2.72 -12.88 4.27
CA ILE A 40 3.14 -11.96 5.33
C ILE A 40 2.46 -12.36 6.65
N ASP A 41 3.18 -12.22 7.74
CA ASP A 41 2.64 -12.42 9.09
C ASP A 41 1.86 -11.17 9.53
N PHE A 42 0.59 -11.37 9.91
CA PHE A 42 -0.30 -10.30 10.37
C PHE A 42 -0.46 -10.27 11.90
N THR A 43 0.44 -10.88 12.65
CA THR A 43 0.35 -10.87 14.12
C THR A 43 0.89 -9.58 14.73
N SER A 44 2.05 -9.14 14.29
CA SER A 44 2.64 -7.87 14.70
C SER A 44 3.74 -7.47 13.73
N TRP A 45 3.76 -6.19 13.35
CA TRP A 45 4.82 -5.67 12.49
C TRP A 45 5.89 -4.88 13.26
N ASN A 46 5.61 -4.46 14.50
CA ASN A 46 6.57 -3.81 15.41
C ASN A 46 7.38 -2.67 14.77
N GLY A 47 6.73 -1.89 13.89
CA GLY A 47 7.42 -0.79 13.22
C GLY A 47 8.36 -1.24 12.09
N GLU A 48 8.26 -2.49 11.64
CA GLU A 48 9.10 -3.01 10.57
C GLU A 48 8.93 -2.25 9.25
N TYR A 49 7.68 -1.86 8.94
CA TYR A 49 7.35 -1.18 7.68
C TYR A 49 7.04 0.29 7.95
N GLN A 50 7.55 1.17 7.09
CA GLN A 50 7.31 2.61 7.16
C GLN A 50 6.13 3.05 6.30
N ALA A 51 5.73 2.24 5.33
CA ALA A 51 4.53 2.44 4.52
C ALA A 51 4.04 1.11 3.98
N VAL A 52 2.75 1.02 3.69
CA VAL A 52 2.12 -0.17 3.12
C VAL A 52 1.24 0.25 1.94
N PHE A 53 1.45 -0.38 0.80
CA PHE A 53 0.63 -0.18 -0.40
C PHE A 53 -0.17 -1.45 -0.65
N VAL A 54 -1.44 -1.32 -0.90
CA VAL A 54 -2.35 -2.45 -1.07
C VAL A 54 -3.11 -2.32 -2.39
N ASP A 55 -2.86 -3.23 -3.34
CA ASP A 55 -3.71 -3.36 -4.51
C ASP A 55 -5.06 -3.93 -4.08
N ILE A 56 -6.14 -3.22 -4.41
CA ILE A 56 -7.47 -3.63 -3.98
C ILE A 56 -7.93 -4.93 -4.65
N THR A 57 -7.40 -5.22 -5.84
CA THR A 57 -7.74 -6.42 -6.62
C THR A 57 -6.55 -7.39 -6.68
N LEU A 58 -6.17 -7.95 -5.52
CA LEU A 58 -5.10 -8.94 -5.46
C LEU A 58 -5.45 -10.23 -6.20
N ALA A 59 -4.43 -11.06 -6.44
CA ALA A 59 -4.55 -12.33 -7.12
C ALA A 59 -5.63 -13.23 -6.51
N LYS A 60 -6.22 -14.08 -7.35
CA LYS A 60 -7.32 -14.96 -6.93
C LYS A 60 -6.96 -15.97 -5.85
N ASN A 61 -5.70 -16.33 -5.74
CA ASN A 61 -5.23 -17.31 -4.76
C ASN A 61 -4.78 -16.69 -3.43
N THR A 62 -5.05 -15.42 -3.22
CA THR A 62 -4.81 -14.78 -1.91
C THR A 62 -5.93 -15.13 -0.94
N LEU A 63 -5.59 -15.30 0.34
CA LEU A 63 -6.56 -15.56 1.40
C LEU A 63 -7.47 -14.34 1.62
N TRP A 64 -6.89 -13.14 1.62
CA TRP A 64 -7.62 -11.88 1.76
C TRP A 64 -7.40 -11.02 0.52
N ASP A 65 -8.48 -10.38 0.04
CA ASP A 65 -8.37 -9.34 -0.99
C ASP A 65 -7.83 -8.04 -0.38
N GLY A 66 -7.65 -7.00 -1.20
CA GLY A 66 -7.11 -5.73 -0.72
C GLY A 66 -7.98 -5.05 0.33
N PHE A 67 -9.30 -5.15 0.22
CA PHE A 67 -10.22 -4.60 1.22
C PHE A 67 -10.02 -5.27 2.58
N ASN A 68 -9.97 -6.59 2.59
CA ASN A 68 -9.77 -7.36 3.82
C ASN A 68 -8.40 -7.11 4.43
N ILE A 69 -7.36 -6.94 3.62
CA ILE A 69 -6.02 -6.60 4.12
C ILE A 69 -6.06 -5.27 4.88
N VAL A 70 -6.66 -4.23 4.31
CA VAL A 70 -6.78 -2.92 4.97
C VAL A 70 -7.56 -3.06 6.28
N LYS A 71 -8.66 -3.82 6.27
CA LYS A 71 -9.49 -4.02 7.46
C LYS A 71 -8.71 -4.74 8.56
N GLU A 72 -7.94 -5.77 8.21
CA GLU A 72 -7.11 -6.50 9.17
C GLU A 72 -6.00 -5.63 9.75
N ILE A 73 -5.38 -4.78 8.93
CA ILE A 73 -4.39 -3.81 9.41
C ILE A 73 -5.01 -2.88 10.44
N GLU A 74 -6.22 -2.38 10.18
CA GLU A 74 -6.94 -1.51 11.11
C GLU A 74 -7.27 -2.23 12.41
N GLU A 75 -7.91 -3.39 12.32
CA GLU A 75 -8.39 -4.12 13.49
C GLU A 75 -7.26 -4.61 14.38
N ARG A 76 -6.16 -5.03 13.80
CA ARG A 76 -4.98 -5.54 14.52
C ARG A 76 -3.98 -4.44 14.86
N GLN A 77 -4.22 -3.21 14.44
CA GLN A 77 -3.35 -2.06 14.70
C GLN A 77 -1.88 -2.33 14.31
N LEU A 78 -1.68 -2.90 13.13
CA LEU A 78 -0.36 -3.32 12.67
C LEU A 78 0.54 -2.14 12.30
N ILE A 79 -0.05 -1.07 11.77
CA ILE A 79 0.61 0.18 11.38
C ILE A 79 -0.42 1.31 11.42
N ASP A 80 0.05 2.54 11.58
CA ASP A 80 -0.79 3.73 11.50
C ASP A 80 -1.43 3.81 10.11
N LEU A 81 -2.74 3.96 10.05
CA LEU A 81 -3.49 4.01 8.79
C LEU A 81 -3.10 5.18 7.89
N HIS A 82 -2.51 6.25 8.43
CA HIS A 82 -1.94 7.33 7.61
C HIS A 82 -0.77 6.86 6.74
N LYS A 83 -0.20 5.70 7.04
CA LYS A 83 0.91 5.09 6.29
C LYS A 83 0.46 4.02 5.32
N VAL A 84 -0.85 3.85 5.16
CA VAL A 84 -1.45 2.87 4.25
C VAL A 84 -2.01 3.58 3.02
N VAL A 85 -1.66 3.07 1.84
CA VAL A 85 -2.14 3.57 0.55
C VAL A 85 -2.80 2.43 -0.19
N VAL A 86 -4.01 2.66 -0.69
CA VAL A 86 -4.71 1.71 -1.56
C VAL A 86 -4.45 2.09 -3.01
N MET A 87 -4.09 1.10 -3.82
CA MET A 87 -3.90 1.26 -5.27
C MET A 87 -5.05 0.61 -6.01
N THR A 88 -5.61 1.28 -7.00
CA THR A 88 -6.77 0.77 -7.72
C THR A 88 -6.92 1.38 -9.10
N GLY A 89 -7.51 0.63 -10.04
CA GLY A 89 -8.02 1.18 -11.30
C GLY A 89 -9.51 1.50 -11.27
N ASN A 90 -10.18 1.28 -10.12
CA ASN A 90 -11.64 1.40 -10.00
C ASN A 90 -12.02 2.67 -9.23
N SER A 91 -12.85 3.54 -9.86
CA SER A 91 -13.28 4.80 -9.27
C SER A 91 -14.23 4.66 -8.07
N LYS A 92 -14.78 3.46 -7.83
CA LYS A 92 -15.75 3.23 -6.75
C LYS A 92 -15.13 2.69 -5.46
N VAL A 93 -13.82 2.58 -5.39
CA VAL A 93 -13.13 2.00 -4.24
C VAL A 93 -13.30 2.86 -2.98
N GLU A 94 -13.26 4.18 -3.12
CA GLU A 94 -13.47 5.09 -1.99
C GLU A 94 -14.80 4.85 -1.30
N GLU A 95 -15.87 4.73 -2.08
CA GLU A 95 -17.22 4.48 -1.55
C GLU A 95 -17.26 3.16 -0.77
N LYS A 96 -16.67 2.11 -1.33
CA LYS A 96 -16.65 0.80 -0.66
C LYS A 96 -15.82 0.81 0.61
N LEU A 97 -14.69 1.50 0.63
CA LEU A 97 -13.88 1.63 1.85
C LEU A 97 -14.68 2.35 2.95
N ASN A 98 -15.37 3.43 2.60
CA ASN A 98 -16.23 4.14 3.53
C ASN A 98 -17.36 3.27 4.09
N GLU A 99 -17.98 2.45 3.25
CA GLU A 99 -19.01 1.49 3.68
C GLU A 99 -18.47 0.46 4.68
N MET A 100 -17.18 0.13 4.57
CA MET A 100 -16.51 -0.80 5.49
C MET A 100 -16.02 -0.12 6.78
N GLY A 101 -16.25 1.18 6.93
CA GLY A 101 -15.80 1.94 8.08
C GLY A 101 -14.35 2.38 8.00
N ILE A 102 -13.73 2.35 6.83
CA ILE A 102 -12.38 2.86 6.59
C ILE A 102 -12.46 4.32 6.20
N ASP A 103 -11.76 5.18 6.94
CA ASP A 103 -11.74 6.63 6.68
C ASP A 103 -10.76 6.94 5.55
N THR A 104 -11.28 7.39 4.41
CA THR A 104 -10.48 7.70 3.22
C THR A 104 -9.78 9.06 3.30
N ASP A 105 -10.03 9.84 4.34
CA ASP A 105 -9.17 10.99 4.67
C ASP A 105 -7.86 10.53 5.31
N VAL A 106 -7.82 9.32 5.83
CA VAL A 106 -6.66 8.72 6.49
C VAL A 106 -5.94 7.75 5.57
N VAL A 107 -6.63 6.72 5.09
CA VAL A 107 -6.10 5.77 4.09
C VAL A 107 -6.21 6.42 2.72
N LYS A 108 -5.07 6.72 2.10
CA LYS A 108 -5.06 7.39 0.80
C LYS A 108 -5.26 6.40 -0.34
N ILE A 109 -5.83 6.89 -1.43
CA ILE A 109 -6.09 6.11 -2.63
C ILE A 109 -5.25 6.68 -3.78
N MET A 110 -4.51 5.81 -4.46
CA MET A 110 -3.81 6.14 -5.69
C MET A 110 -4.40 5.34 -6.84
N TYR A 111 -4.74 6.02 -7.91
CA TYR A 111 -5.34 5.37 -9.08
C TYR A 111 -4.26 4.95 -10.07
N LYS A 112 -4.42 3.73 -10.60
CA LYS A 112 -3.52 3.21 -11.63
C LYS A 112 -3.81 3.89 -12.97
N PRO A 113 -2.80 4.14 -13.81
CA PRO A 113 -1.39 3.84 -13.61
C PRO A 113 -0.74 4.74 -12.55
N ILE A 114 0.20 4.19 -11.79
CA ILE A 114 0.88 4.91 -10.71
C ILE A 114 2.03 5.75 -11.30
N ALA A 115 1.88 7.07 -11.30
CA ALA A 115 2.92 7.98 -11.75
C ALA A 115 4.00 8.13 -10.67
N PHE A 116 5.27 8.06 -11.04
CA PHE A 116 6.37 8.06 -10.07
C PHE A 116 6.45 9.36 -9.25
N ASN A 117 6.13 10.51 -9.86
CA ASN A 117 6.16 11.79 -9.16
C ASN A 117 5.04 11.88 -8.12
N ALA A 118 3.83 11.42 -8.43
CA ALA A 118 2.73 11.34 -7.47
C ALA A 118 3.05 10.37 -6.34
N LEU A 119 3.68 9.24 -6.66
CA LEU A 119 4.13 8.25 -5.69
C LEU A 119 5.20 8.85 -4.76
N ALA A 120 6.16 9.57 -5.31
CA ALA A 120 7.20 10.23 -4.51
C ALA A 120 6.59 11.25 -3.54
N ASP A 121 5.62 12.05 -3.98
CA ASP A 121 4.93 13.02 -3.13
C ASP A 121 4.18 12.33 -1.99
N GLN A 122 3.48 11.24 -2.29
CA GLN A 122 2.75 10.48 -1.29
C GLN A 122 3.69 9.87 -0.25
N LEU A 123 4.80 9.30 -0.69
CA LEU A 123 5.81 8.73 0.21
C LEU A 123 6.44 9.80 1.10
N ARG A 124 6.73 10.99 0.57
CA ARG A 124 7.25 12.10 1.37
C ARG A 124 6.30 12.47 2.51
N ARG A 125 5.01 12.55 2.22
CA ARG A 125 3.99 12.85 3.24
C ARG A 125 3.95 11.79 4.32
N ILE A 126 3.98 10.51 3.93
CA ILE A 126 3.94 9.39 4.86
C ILE A 126 5.19 9.38 5.75
N LEU A 127 6.35 9.51 5.14
CA LEU A 127 7.63 9.35 5.84
C LEU A 127 8.00 10.53 6.72
N ASN A 128 7.36 11.68 6.53
CA ASN A 128 7.57 12.89 7.33
C ASN A 128 6.57 13.05 8.47
N GLN A 129 5.71 12.07 8.66
CA GLN A 129 4.72 12.08 9.73
C GLN A 129 5.18 11.37 10.99
#